data_282c701ef6b5c985133b110ad9f191b5
#
_entry.id   282c701ef6b5c985133b110ad9f191b5
#
_cell.length_a   1.000
_cell.length_b   1.000
_cell.length_c   1.000
_cell.angle_alpha   90.00
_cell.angle_beta   90.00
_cell.angle_gamma   90.00
#
_symmetry.space_group_name_H-M   'P 1'
#
loop_
_entity.id
_entity.type
_entity.pdbx_description
1 polymer ?
#
loop_
_entity_poly.entity_id
_entity_poly.type
_entity_poly.pdbx_seq_one_letter_code
_entity_poly.pdbx_strand_id
1 'polypeptide(L)'
;MEKTSPQSLSSREIVQTKALAIAKKHDRCGLAISMGVGKTYIGLMHMDWYLKEVDPDAKFLIVAPKKSIFNSWFDDMYKFGLQHLQDRVTITTYLSLGKQHLNYDVVYLDECHSLLYSHDLWLNSYTGKIIGLTGTPPRFKRSEKGEMVDRYCPIMYSYITDSAVDDRILNDYRIVVHTVNLSRLATHQVNLKEKSFMTSEYENYKYWCTRIYNARNPKDDQFTRIARMKAIMDYRSKEMYAQKLLKDIQGKCIIFCNTHEQAERMCEHVYHSGNADSEENLEMFKDGTITRLSCVLQLNEGINIPDLGNAIILHAYGNERKTAQRLGRVLRLNPDQLATVHILMYRETVDESWVKKSLQDFDPDKITYKDVYHS
;
A
#
# COMPACT_ATOMS: atom_id res chain seq x y z
N MET A 1 -1.90 -47.22 19.69
CA MET A 1 -2.52 -46.39 18.65
C MET A 1 -3.02 -45.15 19.29
N GLU A 2 -2.16 -44.10 19.34
CA GLU A 2 -2.58 -42.78 19.79
C GLU A 2 -3.46 -42.14 18.73
N LYS A 3 -4.69 -41.81 19.09
CA LYS A 3 -5.58 -41.00 18.27
C LYS A 3 -5.05 -39.59 18.29
N THR A 4 -4.34 -39.17 17.24
CA THR A 4 -4.08 -37.72 16.97
C THR A 4 -5.42 -37.04 16.82
N SER A 5 -5.77 -36.22 17.81
CA SER A 5 -6.91 -35.28 17.71
C SER A 5 -6.71 -34.40 16.48
N PRO A 6 -7.77 -34.10 15.70
CA PRO A 6 -7.64 -33.20 14.57
C PRO A 6 -7.20 -31.82 15.09
N GLN A 7 -6.02 -31.36 14.65
CA GLN A 7 -5.56 -30.00 14.93
C GLN A 7 -6.63 -29.04 14.40
N SER A 8 -7.16 -28.18 15.27
CA SER A 8 -8.06 -27.11 14.87
C SER A 8 -7.32 -26.16 13.93
N LEU A 9 -7.89 -25.90 12.74
CA LEU A 9 -7.35 -24.91 11.79
C LEU A 9 -7.20 -23.55 12.48
N SER A 10 -6.10 -22.89 12.23
CA SER A 10 -5.91 -21.48 12.64
C SER A 10 -6.92 -20.56 11.93
N SER A 11 -7.25 -19.43 12.55
CA SER A 11 -8.13 -18.42 11.93
C SER A 11 -7.70 -18.05 10.51
N ARG A 12 -6.38 -17.94 10.29
CA ARG A 12 -5.79 -17.66 8.98
C ARG A 12 -6.08 -18.76 7.95
N GLU A 13 -5.91 -20.02 8.33
CA GLU A 13 -6.18 -21.16 7.46
C GLU A 13 -7.66 -21.28 7.11
N ILE A 14 -8.55 -20.94 8.06
CA ILE A 14 -10.00 -20.89 7.80
C ILE A 14 -10.34 -19.85 6.72
N VAL A 15 -9.77 -18.64 6.82
CA VAL A 15 -9.96 -17.57 5.82
C VAL A 15 -9.42 -17.98 4.46
N GLN A 16 -8.20 -18.53 4.41
CA GLN A 16 -7.57 -19.01 3.19
C GLN A 16 -8.35 -20.13 2.54
N THR A 17 -8.86 -21.09 3.32
CA THR A 17 -9.68 -22.20 2.84
C THR A 17 -11.00 -21.70 2.24
N LYS A 18 -11.68 -20.75 2.89
CA LYS A 18 -12.93 -20.15 2.39
C LYS A 18 -12.68 -19.40 1.06
N ALA A 19 -11.64 -18.61 1.00
CA ALA A 19 -11.27 -17.87 -0.21
C ALA A 19 -10.91 -18.81 -1.37
N LEU A 20 -10.15 -19.87 -1.09
CA LEU A 20 -9.79 -20.90 -2.06
C LEU A 20 -11.02 -21.66 -2.58
N ALA A 21 -11.97 -21.98 -1.71
CA ALA A 21 -13.22 -22.63 -2.13
C ALA A 21 -14.03 -21.77 -3.10
N ILE A 22 -14.07 -20.46 -2.90
CA ILE A 22 -14.72 -19.51 -3.82
C ILE A 22 -13.97 -19.47 -5.15
N ALA A 23 -12.63 -19.36 -5.13
CA ALA A 23 -11.81 -19.36 -6.33
C ALA A 23 -11.99 -20.62 -7.15
N LYS A 24 -12.11 -21.79 -6.52
CA LYS A 24 -12.38 -23.08 -7.20
C LYS A 24 -13.73 -23.10 -7.89
N LYS A 25 -14.75 -22.53 -7.27
CA LYS A 25 -16.15 -22.64 -7.70
C LYS A 25 -16.51 -21.71 -8.87
N HIS A 26 -15.88 -20.55 -8.97
CA HIS A 26 -16.31 -19.48 -9.87
C HIS A 26 -15.27 -19.19 -10.97
N ASP A 27 -15.72 -19.01 -12.21
CA ASP A 27 -14.84 -18.68 -13.34
C ASP A 27 -14.40 -17.23 -13.35
N ARG A 28 -15.17 -16.36 -12.73
CA ARG A 28 -14.89 -14.92 -12.57
C ARG A 28 -15.09 -14.56 -11.10
N CYS A 29 -14.03 -14.32 -10.36
CA CYS A 29 -14.15 -13.92 -8.96
C CYS A 29 -13.01 -13.02 -8.52
N GLY A 30 -13.32 -12.10 -7.61
CA GLY A 30 -12.38 -11.26 -6.89
C GLY A 30 -12.36 -11.62 -5.39
N LEU A 31 -11.16 -11.69 -4.84
CA LEU A 31 -10.91 -11.94 -3.44
C LEU A 31 -10.31 -10.68 -2.82
N ALA A 32 -11.11 -9.95 -2.04
CA ALA A 32 -10.67 -8.78 -1.29
C ALA A 32 -10.18 -9.23 0.11
N ILE A 33 -8.89 -9.44 0.23
CA ILE A 33 -8.28 -9.99 1.45
C ILE A 33 -7.20 -9.05 1.95
N SER A 34 -7.27 -8.72 3.23
CA SER A 34 -6.30 -7.84 3.89
C SER A 34 -4.86 -8.26 3.62
N MET A 35 -3.99 -7.27 3.59
CA MET A 35 -2.55 -7.50 3.43
C MET A 35 -2.03 -8.35 4.60
N GLY A 36 -1.08 -9.25 4.32
CA GLY A 36 -0.52 -10.15 5.34
C GLY A 36 -1.29 -11.46 5.57
N VAL A 37 -2.55 -11.56 5.15
CA VAL A 37 -3.36 -12.80 5.32
C VAL A 37 -3.00 -13.91 4.32
N GLY A 38 -2.35 -13.56 3.19
CA GLY A 38 -1.79 -14.56 2.26
C GLY A 38 -2.50 -14.65 0.92
N LYS A 39 -2.78 -13.53 0.25
CA LYS A 39 -3.35 -13.48 -1.12
C LYS A 39 -2.54 -14.32 -2.12
N THR A 40 -1.22 -14.13 -2.16
CA THR A 40 -0.31 -14.89 -3.02
C THR A 40 -0.41 -16.39 -2.75
N TYR A 41 -0.41 -16.79 -1.48
CA TYR A 41 -0.57 -18.18 -1.08
C TYR A 41 -1.88 -18.79 -1.61
N ILE A 42 -3.01 -18.07 -1.52
CA ILE A 42 -4.30 -18.54 -2.05
C ILE A 42 -4.24 -18.72 -3.57
N GLY A 43 -3.62 -17.78 -4.30
CA GLY A 43 -3.40 -17.91 -5.74
C GLY A 43 -2.55 -19.14 -6.10
N LEU A 44 -1.44 -19.34 -5.40
CA LEU A 44 -0.56 -20.51 -5.61
C LEU A 44 -1.24 -21.84 -5.28
N MET A 45 -1.98 -21.92 -4.17
CA MET A 45 -2.75 -23.10 -3.81
C MET A 45 -3.87 -23.41 -4.80
N HIS A 46 -4.46 -22.37 -5.42
CA HIS A 46 -5.42 -22.57 -6.51
C HIS A 46 -4.77 -23.12 -7.77
N MET A 47 -3.57 -22.64 -8.14
CA MET A 47 -2.81 -23.18 -9.27
C MET A 47 -2.45 -24.66 -9.06
N ASP A 48 -1.91 -24.98 -7.88
CA ASP A 48 -1.55 -26.35 -7.52
C ASP A 48 -2.76 -27.30 -7.54
N TRP A 49 -3.88 -26.84 -6.98
CA TRP A 49 -5.13 -27.58 -7.07
C TRP A 49 -5.59 -27.78 -8.53
N TYR A 50 -5.49 -26.72 -9.37
CA TYR A 50 -5.95 -26.76 -10.76
C TYR A 50 -5.15 -27.79 -11.58
N LEU A 51 -3.82 -27.85 -11.39
CA LEU A 51 -2.95 -28.87 -12.01
C LEU A 51 -3.28 -30.28 -11.56
N LYS A 52 -3.66 -30.48 -10.30
CA LYS A 52 -3.94 -31.83 -9.74
C LYS A 52 -5.33 -32.34 -10.10
N GLU A 53 -6.34 -31.46 -10.15
CA GLU A 53 -7.74 -31.87 -10.17
C GLU A 53 -8.47 -31.47 -11.46
N VAL A 54 -7.93 -30.53 -12.27
CA VAL A 54 -8.62 -30.02 -13.46
C VAL A 54 -7.83 -30.30 -14.73
N ASP A 55 -6.60 -29.80 -14.85
CA ASP A 55 -5.74 -29.98 -16.02
C ASP A 55 -4.27 -29.95 -15.62
N PRO A 56 -3.54 -31.07 -15.73
CA PRO A 56 -2.13 -31.19 -15.39
C PRO A 56 -1.20 -30.37 -16.31
N ASP A 57 -1.70 -29.97 -17.49
CA ASP A 57 -0.96 -29.20 -18.48
C ASP A 57 -1.31 -27.71 -18.48
N ALA A 58 -2.17 -27.28 -17.57
CA ALA A 58 -2.65 -25.92 -17.51
C ALA A 58 -1.53 -24.87 -17.42
N LYS A 59 -1.77 -23.71 -18.06
CA LYS A 59 -0.89 -22.54 -18.09
C LYS A 59 -1.53 -21.38 -17.38
N PHE A 60 -0.76 -20.67 -16.58
CA PHE A 60 -1.21 -19.59 -15.75
C PHE A 60 -0.58 -18.26 -16.15
N LEU A 61 -1.36 -17.19 -16.14
CA LEU A 61 -0.87 -15.84 -16.29
C LEU A 61 -1.10 -15.06 -15.00
N ILE A 62 -0.04 -14.50 -14.44
CA ILE A 62 -0.11 -13.55 -13.34
C ILE A 62 0.08 -12.15 -13.92
N VAL A 63 -0.86 -11.26 -13.65
CA VAL A 63 -0.80 -9.84 -14.03
C VAL A 63 -0.59 -9.02 -12.79
N ALA A 64 0.59 -8.42 -12.64
CA ALA A 64 0.98 -7.63 -11.48
C ALA A 64 1.11 -6.13 -11.82
N PRO A 65 0.94 -5.21 -10.84
CA PRO A 65 1.07 -3.77 -11.11
C PRO A 65 2.48 -3.36 -11.54
N LYS A 66 3.52 -4.07 -11.08
CA LYS A 66 4.94 -3.74 -11.31
C LYS A 66 5.81 -4.97 -11.41
N LYS A 67 6.94 -4.84 -12.12
CA LYS A 67 7.94 -5.92 -12.23
C LYS A 67 8.58 -6.32 -10.90
N SER A 68 8.71 -5.39 -9.95
CA SER A 68 9.29 -5.67 -8.62
C SER A 68 8.49 -6.69 -7.80
N ILE A 69 7.23 -6.97 -8.18
CA ILE A 69 6.40 -7.98 -7.52
C ILE A 69 6.67 -9.39 -8.05
N PHE A 70 7.28 -9.53 -9.22
CA PHE A 70 7.50 -10.84 -9.84
C PHE A 70 8.31 -11.77 -8.93
N ASN A 71 9.39 -11.26 -8.35
CA ASN A 71 10.24 -12.04 -7.46
C ASN A 71 9.48 -12.55 -6.23
N SER A 72 8.56 -11.74 -5.67
CA SER A 72 7.78 -12.16 -4.50
C SER A 72 6.87 -13.36 -4.78
N TRP A 73 6.35 -13.51 -6.01
CA TRP A 73 5.60 -14.69 -6.40
C TRP A 73 6.49 -15.92 -6.48
N PHE A 74 7.69 -15.81 -7.03
CA PHE A 74 8.66 -16.91 -7.09
C PHE A 74 9.20 -17.28 -5.70
N ASP A 75 9.50 -16.29 -4.86
CA ASP A 75 9.94 -16.49 -3.47
C ASP A 75 8.87 -17.24 -2.66
N ASP A 76 7.59 -16.87 -2.83
CA ASP A 76 6.48 -17.57 -2.19
C ASP A 76 6.29 -18.98 -2.75
N MET A 77 6.46 -19.23 -4.06
CA MET A 77 6.47 -20.59 -4.61
C MET A 77 7.55 -21.45 -3.95
N TYR A 78 8.75 -20.91 -3.78
CA TYR A 78 9.84 -21.61 -3.11
C TYR A 78 9.52 -21.87 -1.64
N LYS A 79 9.06 -20.85 -0.93
CA LYS A 79 8.72 -20.91 0.49
C LYS A 79 7.66 -21.96 0.82
N PHE A 80 6.68 -22.13 -0.06
CA PHE A 80 5.58 -23.07 0.14
C PHE A 80 5.78 -24.43 -0.54
N GLY A 81 6.96 -24.71 -1.11
CA GLY A 81 7.26 -25.98 -1.77
C GLY A 81 6.51 -26.20 -3.08
N LEU A 82 6.18 -25.12 -3.78
CA LEU A 82 5.38 -25.10 -5.01
C LEU A 82 6.22 -24.75 -6.27
N GLN A 83 7.52 -25.08 -6.26
CA GLN A 83 8.44 -24.74 -7.36
C GLN A 83 8.04 -25.36 -8.70
N HIS A 84 7.30 -26.48 -8.70
CA HIS A 84 6.77 -27.12 -9.90
C HIS A 84 5.81 -26.23 -10.71
N LEU A 85 5.31 -25.15 -10.10
CA LEU A 85 4.48 -24.15 -10.79
C LEU A 85 5.29 -23.23 -11.71
N GLN A 86 6.61 -23.09 -11.52
CA GLN A 86 7.41 -22.09 -12.23
C GLN A 86 7.35 -22.24 -13.76
N ASP A 87 7.42 -23.46 -14.25
CA ASP A 87 7.39 -23.74 -15.69
C ASP A 87 5.98 -23.57 -16.32
N ARG A 88 4.96 -23.41 -15.48
CA ARG A 88 3.56 -23.25 -15.88
C ARG A 88 3.07 -21.81 -15.77
N VAL A 89 3.87 -20.92 -15.18
CA VAL A 89 3.47 -19.54 -14.85
C VAL A 89 4.20 -18.53 -15.72
N THR A 90 3.46 -17.67 -16.38
CA THR A 90 3.95 -16.43 -17.00
C THR A 90 3.56 -15.24 -16.11
N ILE A 91 4.48 -14.33 -15.82
CA ILE A 91 4.18 -13.12 -15.07
C ILE A 91 4.37 -11.89 -15.97
N THR A 92 3.39 -11.01 -16.00
CA THR A 92 3.41 -9.77 -16.78
C THR A 92 2.91 -8.58 -15.97
N THR A 93 3.04 -7.38 -16.50
CA THR A 93 2.43 -6.18 -15.89
C THR A 93 1.13 -5.81 -16.59
N TYR A 94 0.25 -5.04 -15.90
CA TYR A 94 -0.95 -4.49 -16.53
C TYR A 94 -0.64 -3.71 -17.81
N LEU A 95 0.46 -2.94 -17.86
CA LEU A 95 0.89 -2.20 -19.05
C LEU A 95 1.24 -3.11 -20.23
N SER A 96 1.60 -4.35 -19.97
CA SER A 96 1.99 -5.32 -21.00
C SER A 96 0.93 -6.40 -21.25
N LEU A 97 -0.21 -6.33 -20.58
CA LEU A 97 -1.28 -7.32 -20.70
C LEU A 97 -1.77 -7.46 -22.14
N GLY A 98 -2.00 -6.34 -22.84
CA GLY A 98 -2.44 -6.35 -24.24
C GLY A 98 -1.48 -6.98 -25.25
N LYS A 99 -0.23 -7.30 -24.84
CA LYS A 99 0.76 -7.99 -25.67
C LYS A 99 0.79 -9.51 -25.43
N GLN A 100 0.04 -10.00 -24.45
CA GLN A 100 -0.03 -11.41 -24.11
C GLN A 100 -1.00 -12.12 -25.06
N HIS A 101 -0.68 -13.38 -25.40
CA HIS A 101 -1.65 -14.25 -26.08
C HIS A 101 -2.77 -14.66 -25.11
N LEU A 102 -3.83 -15.27 -25.65
CA LEU A 102 -5.04 -15.60 -24.88
C LEU A 102 -5.07 -17.09 -24.42
N ASN A 103 -4.04 -17.88 -24.68
CA ASN A 103 -4.01 -19.32 -24.44
C ASN A 103 -3.49 -19.67 -23.02
N TYR A 104 -4.03 -19.02 -22.01
CA TYR A 104 -3.88 -19.39 -20.62
C TYR A 104 -5.19 -19.98 -20.09
N ASP A 105 -5.11 -20.91 -19.16
CA ASP A 105 -6.29 -21.53 -18.54
C ASP A 105 -6.85 -20.66 -17.42
N VAL A 106 -5.96 -20.07 -16.62
CA VAL A 106 -6.33 -19.14 -15.53
C VAL A 106 -5.46 -17.90 -15.55
N VAL A 107 -6.11 -16.73 -15.38
CA VAL A 107 -5.47 -15.43 -15.20
C VAL A 107 -5.67 -14.95 -13.76
N TYR A 108 -4.57 -14.62 -13.09
CA TYR A 108 -4.57 -14.01 -11.76
C TYR A 108 -4.25 -12.54 -11.89
N LEU A 109 -5.20 -11.69 -11.49
CA LEU A 109 -5.05 -10.24 -11.50
C LEU A 109 -4.62 -9.79 -10.11
N ASP A 110 -3.30 -9.72 -9.89
CA ASP A 110 -2.75 -9.26 -8.61
C ASP A 110 -2.93 -7.75 -8.48
N GLU A 111 -3.43 -7.32 -7.30
CA GLU A 111 -3.93 -5.97 -7.07
C GLU A 111 -4.92 -5.53 -8.17
N CYS A 112 -5.97 -6.33 -8.38
CA CYS A 112 -6.96 -6.18 -9.46
C CYS A 112 -7.63 -4.80 -9.51
N HIS A 113 -7.58 -4.01 -8.44
CA HIS A 113 -7.97 -2.60 -8.44
C HIS A 113 -7.10 -1.71 -9.36
N SER A 114 -6.03 -2.26 -9.96
CA SER A 114 -5.21 -1.58 -10.97
C SER A 114 -5.80 -1.67 -12.38
N LEU A 115 -6.90 -2.39 -12.58
CA LEU A 115 -7.62 -2.47 -13.84
C LEU A 115 -8.11 -1.08 -14.30
N LEU A 116 -7.99 -0.83 -15.61
CA LEU A 116 -8.42 0.36 -16.31
C LEU A 116 -9.10 -0.05 -17.63
N TYR A 117 -9.89 0.82 -18.25
CA TYR A 117 -10.54 0.57 -19.55
C TYR A 117 -9.56 0.16 -20.67
N SER A 118 -8.29 0.58 -20.58
CA SER A 118 -7.24 0.15 -21.51
C SER A 118 -7.01 -1.36 -21.55
N HIS A 119 -7.44 -2.09 -20.52
CA HIS A 119 -7.32 -3.56 -20.43
C HIS A 119 -8.57 -4.29 -20.93
N ASP A 120 -9.67 -3.56 -21.21
CA ASP A 120 -10.98 -4.10 -21.54
C ASP A 120 -10.93 -5.02 -22.78
N LEU A 121 -10.26 -4.57 -23.84
CA LEU A 121 -10.17 -5.33 -25.10
C LEU A 121 -9.59 -6.72 -24.90
N TRP A 122 -8.49 -6.84 -24.18
CA TRP A 122 -7.83 -8.12 -23.91
C TRP A 122 -8.67 -9.00 -23.00
N LEU A 123 -9.19 -8.44 -21.90
CA LEU A 123 -10.00 -9.20 -20.93
C LEU A 123 -11.33 -9.66 -21.49
N ASN A 124 -11.95 -8.87 -22.38
CA ASN A 124 -13.20 -9.24 -23.06
C ASN A 124 -12.99 -10.38 -24.08
N SER A 125 -11.80 -10.45 -24.67
CA SER A 125 -11.45 -11.51 -25.62
C SER A 125 -11.01 -12.81 -24.94
N TYR A 126 -10.69 -12.75 -23.65
CA TYR A 126 -10.24 -13.90 -22.88
C TYR A 126 -11.41 -14.70 -22.30
N THR A 127 -11.47 -16.00 -22.63
CA THR A 127 -12.57 -16.88 -22.27
C THR A 127 -12.30 -17.78 -21.07
N GLY A 128 -11.02 -17.90 -20.63
CA GLY A 128 -10.62 -18.71 -19.48
C GLY A 128 -11.00 -18.09 -18.13
N LYS A 129 -10.58 -18.72 -17.06
CA LYS A 129 -10.88 -18.32 -15.68
C LYS A 129 -10.10 -17.08 -15.25
N ILE A 130 -10.76 -16.13 -14.56
CA ILE A 130 -10.09 -14.94 -13.99
C ILE A 130 -10.30 -14.89 -12.47
N ILE A 131 -9.20 -14.76 -11.74
CA ILE A 131 -9.19 -14.57 -10.29
C ILE A 131 -8.51 -13.24 -9.96
N GLY A 132 -9.27 -12.30 -9.42
CA GLY A 132 -8.76 -11.02 -8.92
C GLY A 132 -8.33 -11.15 -7.46
N LEU A 133 -7.13 -10.64 -7.14
CA LEU A 133 -6.60 -10.57 -5.78
C LEU A 133 -6.39 -9.10 -5.42
N THR A 134 -6.87 -8.65 -4.26
CA THR A 134 -6.63 -7.27 -3.81
C THR A 134 -6.74 -7.16 -2.29
N GLY A 135 -5.95 -6.26 -1.68
CA GLY A 135 -6.13 -5.87 -0.28
C GLY A 135 -7.04 -4.65 -0.13
N THR A 136 -7.29 -3.92 -1.22
CA THR A 136 -8.00 -2.64 -1.23
C THR A 136 -8.92 -2.57 -2.46
N PRO A 137 -10.10 -3.19 -2.41
CA PRO A 137 -11.03 -3.19 -3.54
C PRO A 137 -11.48 -1.77 -3.89
N PRO A 138 -11.91 -1.51 -5.15
CA PRO A 138 -12.47 -0.22 -5.53
C PRO A 138 -13.70 0.11 -4.69
N ARG A 139 -13.70 1.29 -4.07
CA ARG A 139 -14.80 1.76 -3.20
C ARG A 139 -16.05 2.13 -4.00
N PHE A 140 -15.85 2.78 -5.15
CA PHE A 140 -16.95 3.25 -6.00
C PHE A 140 -17.12 2.32 -7.19
N LYS A 141 -18.21 1.56 -7.22
CA LYS A 141 -18.54 0.64 -8.31
C LYS A 141 -18.64 1.34 -9.68
N ARG A 142 -19.11 2.60 -9.71
CA ARG A 142 -19.23 3.43 -10.93
C ARG A 142 -17.94 4.16 -11.34
N SER A 143 -16.83 3.94 -10.65
CA SER A 143 -15.52 4.41 -11.13
C SER A 143 -14.98 3.46 -12.19
N GLU A 144 -14.13 3.93 -13.11
CA GLU A 144 -13.45 3.09 -14.09
C GLU A 144 -12.93 1.78 -13.47
N LYS A 145 -12.22 1.89 -12.36
CA LYS A 145 -11.67 0.73 -11.63
C LYS A 145 -12.75 -0.17 -11.04
N GLY A 146 -13.83 0.43 -10.54
CA GLY A 146 -14.95 -0.30 -9.97
C GLY A 146 -15.70 -1.09 -11.04
N GLU A 147 -15.98 -0.47 -12.18
CA GLU A 147 -16.64 -1.11 -13.30
C GLU A 147 -15.82 -2.25 -13.89
N MET A 148 -14.50 -2.06 -14.03
CA MET A 148 -13.61 -3.09 -14.55
C MET A 148 -13.49 -4.29 -13.61
N VAL A 149 -13.38 -4.06 -12.29
CA VAL A 149 -13.36 -5.15 -11.29
C VAL A 149 -14.71 -5.87 -11.27
N ASP A 150 -15.84 -5.14 -11.26
CA ASP A 150 -17.18 -5.74 -11.22
C ASP A 150 -17.45 -6.61 -12.46
N ARG A 151 -16.94 -6.21 -13.63
CA ARG A 151 -17.09 -6.92 -14.89
C ARG A 151 -16.25 -8.19 -14.99
N TYR A 152 -14.96 -8.12 -14.60
CA TYR A 152 -14.01 -9.20 -14.90
C TYR A 152 -13.65 -10.08 -13.70
N CYS A 153 -13.71 -9.54 -12.49
CA CYS A 153 -13.46 -10.27 -11.25
C CYS A 153 -14.29 -9.68 -10.08
N PRO A 154 -15.63 -9.82 -10.13
CA PRO A 154 -16.50 -9.28 -9.08
C PRO A 154 -16.09 -9.80 -7.71
N ILE A 155 -16.02 -8.90 -6.71
CA ILE A 155 -15.61 -9.27 -5.35
C ILE A 155 -16.66 -10.18 -4.73
N MET A 156 -16.31 -11.45 -4.58
CA MET A 156 -17.17 -12.51 -4.01
C MET A 156 -16.79 -12.86 -2.57
N TYR A 157 -15.58 -12.50 -2.15
CA TYR A 157 -15.14 -12.69 -0.78
C TYR A 157 -14.38 -11.45 -0.31
N SER A 158 -14.74 -10.97 0.88
CA SER A 158 -14.10 -9.82 1.50
C SER A 158 -13.71 -10.15 2.93
N TYR A 159 -12.44 -9.92 3.27
CA TYR A 159 -11.89 -10.08 4.60
C TYR A 159 -10.98 -8.88 4.91
N ILE A 160 -11.54 -7.92 5.63
CA ILE A 160 -10.92 -6.61 5.90
C ILE A 160 -9.86 -6.69 7.02
N THR A 161 -9.08 -5.63 7.17
CA THR A 161 -7.98 -5.55 8.14
C THR A 161 -8.47 -5.70 9.58
N ASP A 162 -9.56 -5.04 9.95
CA ASP A 162 -10.09 -5.11 11.32
C ASP A 162 -10.53 -6.53 11.66
N SER A 163 -11.21 -7.24 10.76
CA SER A 163 -11.52 -8.66 10.95
C SER A 163 -10.27 -9.52 11.15
N ALA A 164 -9.18 -9.20 10.45
CA ALA A 164 -7.91 -9.93 10.60
C ALA A 164 -7.20 -9.62 11.93
N VAL A 165 -7.42 -8.45 12.48
CA VAL A 165 -6.97 -8.08 13.84
C VAL A 165 -7.83 -8.77 14.90
N ASP A 166 -9.15 -8.72 14.77
CA ASP A 166 -10.10 -9.35 15.71
C ASP A 166 -9.88 -10.86 15.79
N ASP A 167 -9.63 -11.51 14.66
CA ASP A 167 -9.33 -12.94 14.55
C ASP A 167 -7.87 -13.28 14.94
N ARG A 168 -7.07 -12.30 15.42
CA ARG A 168 -5.67 -12.45 15.80
C ARG A 168 -4.76 -13.00 14.69
N ILE A 169 -5.07 -12.70 13.44
CA ILE A 169 -4.20 -13.01 12.29
C ILE A 169 -3.14 -11.92 12.10
N LEU A 170 -3.52 -10.67 12.35
CA LEU A 170 -2.65 -9.50 12.33
C LEU A 170 -2.52 -8.94 13.75
N ASN A 171 -1.42 -8.25 14.03
CA ASN A 171 -1.25 -7.51 15.28
C ASN A 171 -2.24 -6.35 15.35
N ASP A 172 -2.65 -6.00 16.57
CA ASP A 172 -3.47 -4.82 16.82
C ASP A 172 -2.73 -3.53 16.45
N TYR A 173 -3.48 -2.47 16.19
CA TYR A 173 -2.91 -1.20 15.75
C TYR A 173 -3.53 0.00 16.45
N ARG A 174 -2.74 1.05 16.52
CA ARG A 174 -3.17 2.38 16.94
C ARG A 174 -2.68 3.41 15.93
N ILE A 175 -3.55 4.32 15.53
CA ILE A 175 -3.21 5.44 14.64
C ILE A 175 -3.24 6.72 15.47
N VAL A 176 -2.14 7.47 15.46
CA VAL A 176 -2.04 8.76 16.13
C VAL A 176 -1.86 9.83 15.05
N VAL A 177 -2.87 10.67 14.87
CA VAL A 177 -2.82 11.81 13.95
C VAL A 177 -2.30 13.01 14.70
N HIS A 178 -1.12 13.48 14.34
CA HIS A 178 -0.48 14.65 14.92
C HIS A 178 -0.84 15.89 14.10
N THR A 179 -1.56 16.83 14.72
CA THR A 179 -2.00 18.08 14.06
C THR A 179 -0.94 19.15 14.26
N VAL A 180 -0.24 19.51 13.20
CA VAL A 180 0.86 20.48 13.17
C VAL A 180 0.38 21.78 12.55
N ASN A 181 0.77 22.93 13.09
CA ASN A 181 0.48 24.23 12.49
C ASN A 181 1.50 24.58 11.40
N LEU A 182 1.06 25.29 10.37
CA LEU A 182 1.97 25.92 9.40
C LEU A 182 2.84 26.97 10.11
N SER A 183 4.14 26.94 9.86
CA SER A 183 5.06 27.94 10.43
C SER A 183 4.74 29.33 9.91
N ARG A 184 4.73 30.32 10.82
CA ARG A 184 4.61 31.75 10.50
C ARG A 184 5.96 32.45 10.38
N LEU A 185 7.06 31.73 10.63
CA LEU A 185 8.41 32.24 10.44
C LEU A 185 8.76 32.24 8.95
N ALA A 186 9.43 33.30 8.50
CA ALA A 186 9.87 33.43 7.10
C ALA A 186 11.11 32.57 6.80
N THR A 187 10.98 31.24 6.96
CA THR A 187 12.03 30.25 6.77
C THR A 187 11.84 29.39 5.52
N HIS A 188 10.71 29.53 4.83
CA HIS A 188 10.44 28.79 3.60
C HIS A 188 10.97 29.56 2.39
N GLN A 189 11.92 28.96 1.66
CA GLN A 189 12.49 29.55 0.46
C GLN A 189 11.64 29.21 -0.77
N VAL A 190 11.21 30.22 -1.49
CA VAL A 190 10.53 30.06 -2.78
C VAL A 190 11.49 30.44 -3.90
N ASN A 191 11.75 29.47 -4.78
CA ASN A 191 12.62 29.66 -5.95
C ASN A 191 11.76 29.89 -7.20
N LEU A 192 11.88 31.04 -7.83
CA LEU A 192 11.34 31.36 -9.15
C LEU A 192 12.50 31.38 -10.16
N LYS A 193 12.17 31.37 -11.46
CA LYS A 193 13.20 31.29 -12.52
C LYS A 193 14.32 32.32 -12.36
N GLU A 194 14.01 33.54 -11.90
CA GLU A 194 14.95 34.66 -11.83
C GLU A 194 15.12 35.23 -10.42
N LYS A 195 14.33 34.77 -9.45
CA LYS A 195 14.32 35.33 -8.10
C LYS A 195 14.08 34.22 -7.07
N SER A 196 14.74 34.34 -5.93
CA SER A 196 14.37 33.59 -4.73
C SER A 196 14.03 34.57 -3.61
N PHE A 197 13.08 34.22 -2.78
CA PHE A 197 12.70 34.99 -1.60
C PHE A 197 12.26 34.07 -0.47
N MET A 198 12.35 34.61 0.75
CA MET A 198 11.91 33.91 1.94
C MET A 198 10.47 34.29 2.28
N THR A 199 9.67 33.30 2.66
CA THR A 199 8.29 33.47 3.11
C THR A 199 8.00 32.51 4.26
N SER A 200 6.83 32.63 4.89
CA SER A 200 6.38 31.60 5.84
C SER A 200 5.60 30.49 5.10
N GLU A 201 5.53 29.30 5.69
CA GLU A 201 4.68 28.22 5.19
C GLU A 201 3.22 28.67 5.11
N TYR A 202 2.75 29.41 6.12
CA TYR A 202 1.39 29.94 6.18
C TYR A 202 1.07 30.88 5.01
N GLU A 203 1.92 31.88 4.75
CA GLU A 203 1.70 32.83 3.65
C GLU A 203 1.84 32.16 2.27
N ASN A 204 2.76 31.23 2.12
CA ASN A 204 2.89 30.43 0.90
C ASN A 204 1.64 29.58 0.63
N TYR A 205 1.11 28.91 1.65
CA TYR A 205 -0.13 28.14 1.52
C TYR A 205 -1.32 29.03 1.15
N LYS A 206 -1.47 30.17 1.82
CA LYS A 206 -2.51 31.17 1.53
C LYS A 206 -2.43 31.71 0.09
N TYR A 207 -1.22 31.97 -0.39
CA TYR A 207 -0.98 32.37 -1.79
C TYR A 207 -1.55 31.31 -2.75
N TRP A 208 -1.24 30.02 -2.56
CA TRP A 208 -1.74 28.95 -3.41
C TRP A 208 -3.26 28.79 -3.33
N CYS A 209 -3.86 28.97 -2.15
CA CYS A 209 -5.32 28.96 -2.00
C CYS A 209 -5.99 30.10 -2.78
N THR A 210 -5.43 31.29 -2.71
CA THR A 210 -5.91 32.46 -3.49
C THR A 210 -5.77 32.22 -4.99
N ARG A 211 -4.67 31.61 -5.44
CA ARG A 211 -4.47 31.23 -6.85
C ARG A 211 -5.51 30.23 -7.34
N ILE A 212 -5.87 29.22 -6.53
CA ILE A 212 -6.92 28.25 -6.85
C ILE A 212 -8.28 28.97 -6.97
N TYR A 213 -8.60 29.83 -6.01
CA TYR A 213 -9.86 30.59 -6.04
C TYR A 213 -10.00 31.46 -7.30
N ASN A 214 -8.90 32.03 -7.77
CA ASN A 214 -8.83 32.89 -8.95
C ASN A 214 -8.46 32.14 -10.26
N ALA A 215 -8.53 30.80 -10.27
CA ALA A 215 -8.18 30.03 -11.46
C ALA A 215 -9.12 30.34 -12.63
N ARG A 216 -8.55 30.61 -13.81
CA ARG A 216 -9.29 31.10 -14.98
C ARG A 216 -9.97 29.99 -15.78
N ASN A 217 -9.47 28.78 -15.68
CA ASN A 217 -9.97 27.62 -16.40
C ASN A 217 -9.57 26.32 -15.69
N PRO A 218 -10.14 25.15 -16.06
CA PRO A 218 -9.85 23.86 -15.42
C PRO A 218 -8.38 23.43 -15.44
N LYS A 219 -7.61 23.82 -16.48
CA LYS A 219 -6.17 23.48 -16.54
C LYS A 219 -5.35 24.31 -15.54
N ASP A 220 -5.67 25.61 -15.40
CA ASP A 220 -5.05 26.50 -14.42
C ASP A 220 -5.39 26.05 -12.99
N ASP A 221 -6.64 25.67 -12.73
CA ASP A 221 -7.07 25.08 -11.44
C ASP A 221 -6.28 23.82 -11.11
N GLN A 222 -6.21 22.86 -12.03
CA GLN A 222 -5.46 21.63 -11.85
C GLN A 222 -3.98 21.88 -11.58
N PHE A 223 -3.35 22.73 -12.38
CA PHE A 223 -1.93 23.11 -12.20
C PHE A 223 -1.69 23.74 -10.81
N THR A 224 -2.55 24.66 -10.41
CA THR A 224 -2.41 25.37 -9.13
C THR A 224 -2.63 24.43 -7.93
N ARG A 225 -3.56 23.47 -8.03
CA ARG A 225 -3.75 22.43 -7.00
C ARG A 225 -2.52 21.52 -6.86
N ILE A 226 -1.90 21.13 -7.96
CA ILE A 226 -0.65 20.36 -7.95
C ILE A 226 0.48 21.18 -7.33
N ALA A 227 0.59 22.47 -7.65
CA ALA A 227 1.59 23.35 -7.07
C ALA A 227 1.42 23.53 -5.56
N ARG A 228 0.17 23.73 -5.08
CA ARG A 228 -0.14 23.75 -3.64
C ARG A 228 0.23 22.45 -2.95
N MET A 229 -0.10 21.33 -3.56
CA MET A 229 0.26 20.01 -3.03
C MET A 229 1.77 19.87 -2.87
N LYS A 230 2.55 20.22 -3.91
CA LYS A 230 4.02 20.16 -3.85
C LYS A 230 4.57 21.09 -2.77
N ALA A 231 4.01 22.30 -2.64
CA ALA A 231 4.41 23.25 -1.60
C ALA A 231 4.19 22.68 -0.19
N ILE A 232 3.01 22.12 0.10
CA ILE A 232 2.72 21.47 1.39
C ILE A 232 3.71 20.34 1.70
N MET A 233 4.11 19.58 0.68
CA MET A 233 5.05 18.49 0.85
C MET A 233 6.48 18.97 1.12
N ASP A 234 6.82 20.20 0.74
CA ASP A 234 8.16 20.77 0.93
C ASP A 234 8.29 21.57 2.23
N TYR A 235 7.19 21.81 2.95
CA TYR A 235 7.23 22.53 4.23
C TYR A 235 7.95 21.74 5.32
N ARG A 236 8.77 22.43 6.10
CA ARG A 236 9.70 21.85 7.07
C ARG A 236 9.14 21.56 8.45
N SER A 237 8.06 22.23 8.84
CA SER A 237 7.53 22.10 10.22
C SER A 237 7.10 20.67 10.56
N LYS A 238 6.55 19.89 9.61
CA LYS A 238 6.28 18.46 9.81
C LYS A 238 7.56 17.64 9.99
N GLU A 239 8.58 17.88 9.17
CA GLU A 239 9.87 17.19 9.27
C GLU A 239 10.52 17.45 10.64
N MET A 240 10.55 18.71 11.07
CA MET A 240 11.09 19.10 12.38
C MET A 240 10.35 18.41 13.53
N TYR A 241 9.02 18.34 13.43
CA TYR A 241 8.24 17.62 14.43
C TYR A 241 8.49 16.12 14.39
N ALA A 242 8.54 15.51 13.21
CA ALA A 242 8.83 14.08 13.04
C ALA A 242 10.20 13.72 13.62
N GLN A 243 11.21 14.56 13.43
CA GLN A 243 12.55 14.36 14.02
C GLN A 243 12.52 14.38 15.56
N LYS A 244 11.69 15.25 16.18
CA LYS A 244 11.45 15.23 17.61
C LYS A 244 10.76 13.93 18.04
N LEU A 245 9.68 13.55 17.33
CA LEU A 245 8.92 12.35 17.61
C LEU A 245 9.77 11.08 17.51
N LEU A 246 10.69 10.99 16.55
CA LEU A 246 11.61 9.87 16.38
C LEU A 246 12.50 9.60 17.60
N LYS A 247 12.82 10.64 18.40
CA LYS A 247 13.61 10.48 19.62
C LYS A 247 12.85 9.75 20.74
N ASP A 248 11.53 9.89 20.75
CA ASP A 248 10.66 9.30 21.76
C ASP A 248 10.17 7.89 21.38
N ILE A 249 10.25 7.51 20.11
CA ILE A 249 9.80 6.20 19.62
C ILE A 249 10.82 5.13 19.98
N GLN A 250 10.37 4.06 20.63
CA GLN A 250 11.16 2.88 20.95
C GLN A 250 11.02 1.80 19.87
N GLY A 251 12.05 0.99 19.68
CA GLY A 251 12.07 -0.10 18.69
C GLY A 251 12.16 0.38 17.24
N LYS A 252 11.93 -0.52 16.29
CA LYS A 252 12.01 -0.21 14.87
C LYS A 252 10.92 0.76 14.43
N CYS A 253 11.32 1.79 13.65
CA CYS A 253 10.41 2.76 13.07
C CYS A 253 10.77 3.04 11.62
N ILE A 254 9.77 2.94 10.73
CA ILE A 254 9.90 3.32 9.33
C ILE A 254 9.27 4.69 9.08
N ILE A 255 9.92 5.54 8.28
CA ILE A 255 9.46 6.87 7.94
C ILE A 255 9.10 6.93 6.45
N PHE A 256 7.83 7.15 6.13
CA PHE A 256 7.34 7.30 4.76
C PHE A 256 7.39 8.76 4.33
N CYS A 257 8.32 9.05 3.41
CA CYS A 257 8.53 10.35 2.79
C CYS A 257 7.95 10.40 1.37
N ASN A 258 7.90 11.60 0.78
CA ASN A 258 7.37 11.79 -0.57
C ASN A 258 8.45 12.12 -1.60
N THR A 259 9.61 12.63 -1.18
CA THR A 259 10.77 12.91 -2.04
C THR A 259 12.05 12.31 -1.47
N HIS A 260 13.06 12.13 -2.32
CA HIS A 260 14.37 11.60 -1.93
C HIS A 260 15.03 12.53 -0.90
N GLU A 261 15.05 13.83 -1.18
CA GLU A 261 15.63 14.85 -0.29
C GLU A 261 14.95 14.87 1.09
N GLN A 262 13.63 14.62 1.12
CA GLN A 262 12.91 14.51 2.39
C GLN A 262 13.34 13.27 3.17
N ALA A 263 13.52 12.13 2.51
CA ALA A 263 13.99 10.90 3.15
C ALA A 263 15.41 11.07 3.73
N GLU A 264 16.31 11.66 2.96
CA GLU A 264 17.70 11.91 3.35
C GLU A 264 17.81 12.87 4.55
N ARG A 265 16.87 13.83 4.68
CA ARG A 265 16.81 14.72 5.86
C ARG A 265 16.24 14.07 7.10
N MET A 266 15.41 13.04 6.92
CA MET A 266 14.74 12.38 8.05
C MET A 266 15.60 11.34 8.74
N CYS A 267 16.44 10.63 8.01
CA CYS A 267 17.24 9.54 8.53
C CYS A 267 18.54 9.39 7.74
N GLU A 268 19.62 8.93 8.39
CA GLU A 268 20.89 8.59 7.78
C GLU A 268 20.73 7.42 6.79
N HIS A 269 19.95 6.41 7.17
CA HIS A 269 19.69 5.24 6.34
C HIS A 269 18.39 5.42 5.56
N VAL A 270 18.51 5.40 4.24
CA VAL A 270 17.40 5.66 3.33
C VAL A 270 17.17 4.50 2.36
N TYR A 271 15.91 4.35 1.93
CA TYR A 271 15.51 3.38 0.92
C TYR A 271 14.74 4.08 -0.20
N HIS A 272 15.39 4.32 -1.32
CA HIS A 272 14.77 4.86 -2.54
C HIS A 272 15.65 4.60 -3.78
N SER A 273 15.07 4.71 -4.97
CA SER A 273 15.71 4.37 -6.25
C SER A 273 16.95 5.19 -6.60
N GLY A 274 17.19 6.31 -5.94
CA GLY A 274 18.35 7.18 -6.15
C GLY A 274 19.54 6.89 -5.21
N ASN A 275 19.40 5.95 -4.26
CA ASN A 275 20.47 5.61 -3.34
C ASN A 275 20.99 4.20 -3.63
N ALA A 276 22.31 4.10 -3.86
CA ALA A 276 22.98 2.83 -4.17
C ALA A 276 22.92 1.81 -3.02
N ASP A 277 22.93 2.29 -1.77
CA ASP A 277 22.96 1.46 -0.56
C ASP A 277 21.57 1.06 -0.07
N SER A 278 20.49 1.31 -0.86
CA SER A 278 19.12 1.09 -0.43
C SER A 278 18.83 -0.34 0.00
N GLU A 279 19.31 -1.33 -0.73
CA GLU A 279 19.09 -2.74 -0.39
C GLU A 279 19.89 -3.15 0.86
N GLU A 280 21.12 -2.66 1.03
CA GLU A 280 21.93 -2.89 2.23
C GLU A 280 21.27 -2.26 3.45
N ASN A 281 20.82 -1.00 3.37
CA ASN A 281 20.07 -0.33 4.42
C ASN A 281 18.80 -1.09 4.82
N LEU A 282 18.10 -1.67 3.84
CA LEU A 282 16.92 -2.47 4.09
C LEU A 282 17.26 -3.77 4.84
N GLU A 283 18.33 -4.48 4.45
CA GLU A 283 18.76 -5.70 5.16
C GLU A 283 19.21 -5.39 6.60
N MET A 284 19.99 -4.33 6.81
CA MET A 284 20.37 -3.87 8.17
C MET A 284 19.15 -3.48 9.01
N PHE A 285 18.08 -2.96 8.37
CA PHE A 285 16.83 -2.66 9.08
C PHE A 285 16.03 -3.93 9.40
N LYS A 286 16.04 -4.93 8.54
CA LYS A 286 15.38 -6.22 8.77
C LYS A 286 16.03 -7.00 9.89
N ASP A 287 17.36 -7.07 9.93
CA ASP A 287 18.09 -7.81 10.96
C ASP A 287 18.20 -7.07 12.30
N GLY A 288 17.90 -5.77 12.33
CA GLY A 288 17.90 -4.94 13.53
C GLY A 288 19.21 -4.23 13.82
N THR A 289 20.18 -4.29 12.91
CA THR A 289 21.44 -3.52 12.99
C THR A 289 21.13 -2.03 13.04
N ILE A 290 20.13 -1.58 12.29
CA ILE A 290 19.58 -0.23 12.39
C ILE A 290 18.10 -0.29 12.79
N THR A 291 17.63 0.72 13.51
CA THR A 291 16.25 0.81 14.02
C THR A 291 15.43 1.91 13.36
N ARG A 292 16.02 2.68 12.47
CA ARG A 292 15.37 3.78 11.74
C ARG A 292 15.67 3.66 10.26
N LEU A 293 14.64 3.72 9.42
CA LEU A 293 14.75 3.72 7.97
C LEU A 293 13.75 4.69 7.39
N SER A 294 14.20 5.66 6.58
CA SER A 294 13.30 6.48 5.78
C SER A 294 13.17 5.92 4.37
N CYS A 295 11.97 6.01 3.81
CA CYS A 295 11.72 5.51 2.46
C CYS A 295 10.81 6.44 1.66
N VAL A 296 11.01 6.45 0.33
CA VAL A 296 10.17 7.19 -0.60
C VAL A 296 9.20 6.25 -1.28
N LEU A 297 7.91 6.46 -1.03
CA LEU A 297 6.73 5.90 -1.73
C LEU A 297 6.62 4.37 -1.86
N GLN A 298 7.68 3.61 -1.83
CA GLN A 298 7.68 2.20 -2.17
C GLN A 298 8.78 1.43 -1.43
N LEU A 299 8.48 1.00 -0.25
CA LEU A 299 8.97 -0.33 0.09
C LEU A 299 8.26 -1.29 -0.86
N ASN A 300 9.01 -2.09 -1.60
CA ASN A 300 8.47 -3.06 -2.54
C ASN A 300 7.35 -3.88 -1.90
N GLU A 301 6.24 -4.01 -2.60
CA GLU A 301 5.14 -4.87 -2.17
C GLU A 301 5.74 -6.27 -1.90
N GLY A 302 5.46 -6.84 -0.73
CA GLY A 302 6.01 -8.14 -0.34
C GLY A 302 7.15 -8.13 0.69
N ILE A 303 7.83 -7.00 0.95
CA ILE A 303 8.91 -6.96 1.95
C ILE A 303 8.35 -7.19 3.37
N ASN A 304 8.83 -8.23 4.02
CA ASN A 304 8.58 -8.49 5.42
C ASN A 304 9.69 -7.87 6.28
N ILE A 305 9.33 -7.02 7.25
CA ILE A 305 10.26 -6.42 8.21
C ILE A 305 9.91 -6.96 9.58
N PRO A 306 10.74 -7.86 10.15
CA PRO A 306 10.51 -8.39 11.48
C PRO A 306 10.53 -7.27 12.54
N ASP A 307 9.67 -7.38 13.56
CA ASP A 307 9.58 -6.49 14.72
C ASP A 307 9.35 -5.02 14.40
N LEU A 308 8.75 -4.73 13.24
CA LEU A 308 8.34 -3.38 12.88
C LEU A 308 7.10 -2.98 13.69
N GLY A 309 7.29 -2.20 14.76
CA GLY A 309 6.21 -1.75 15.64
C GLY A 309 5.74 -0.32 15.36
N ASN A 310 6.53 0.50 14.67
CA ASN A 310 6.20 1.92 14.48
C ASN A 310 6.39 2.38 13.04
N ALA A 311 5.53 3.31 12.62
CA ALA A 311 5.69 4.04 11.37
C ALA A 311 5.35 5.53 11.52
N ILE A 312 6.03 6.37 10.77
CA ILE A 312 5.67 7.78 10.59
C ILE A 312 5.29 8.01 9.13
N ILE A 313 4.14 8.59 8.88
CA ILE A 313 3.68 9.02 7.57
C ILE A 313 3.69 10.55 7.56
N LEU A 314 4.66 11.15 6.84
CA LEU A 314 4.79 12.60 6.78
C LEU A 314 3.62 13.25 6.02
N HIS A 315 3.15 12.59 4.96
CA HIS A 315 2.05 13.09 4.15
C HIS A 315 1.14 11.94 3.71
N ALA A 316 -0.14 12.03 4.07
CA ALA A 316 -1.18 11.06 3.69
C ALA A 316 -1.81 11.40 2.32
N TYR A 317 -1.05 12.05 1.43
CA TYR A 317 -1.55 12.58 0.18
C TYR A 317 -2.26 11.57 -0.72
N GLY A 318 -3.45 11.94 -1.08
CA GLY A 318 -4.10 11.66 -2.36
C GLY A 318 -4.45 10.22 -2.70
N ASN A 319 -4.17 9.23 -1.85
CA ASN A 319 -4.61 7.89 -2.13
C ASN A 319 -4.83 7.10 -0.82
N GLU A 320 -6.08 6.87 -0.48
CA GLU A 320 -6.53 6.03 0.63
C GLU A 320 -5.80 4.69 0.62
N ARG A 321 -5.61 4.09 -0.58
CA ARG A 321 -4.93 2.82 -0.78
C ARG A 321 -3.45 2.86 -0.39
N LYS A 322 -2.74 3.95 -0.67
CA LYS A 322 -1.32 4.06 -0.30
C LYS A 322 -1.13 4.07 1.21
N THR A 323 -2.01 4.74 1.95
CA THR A 323 -1.97 4.76 3.40
C THR A 323 -2.34 3.39 3.96
N ALA A 324 -3.40 2.75 3.47
CA ALA A 324 -3.78 1.39 3.83
C ALA A 324 -2.66 0.38 3.52
N GLN A 325 -1.99 0.51 2.38
CA GLN A 325 -0.82 -0.32 2.03
C GLN A 325 0.37 -0.08 2.95
N ARG A 326 0.64 1.17 3.34
CA ARG A 326 1.69 1.50 4.32
C ARG A 326 1.37 0.92 5.69
N LEU A 327 0.13 1.05 6.15
CA LEU A 327 -0.34 0.45 7.39
C LEU A 327 -0.24 -1.08 7.37
N GLY A 328 -0.67 -1.73 6.30
CA GLY A 328 -0.57 -3.17 6.13
C GLY A 328 0.86 -3.72 6.14
N ARG A 329 1.89 -2.86 6.03
CA ARG A 329 3.30 -3.25 6.18
C ARG A 329 3.76 -3.23 7.62
N VAL A 330 3.17 -2.37 8.43
CA VAL A 330 3.42 -2.28 9.88
C VAL A 330 2.64 -3.36 10.62
N LEU A 331 1.44 -3.70 10.11
CA LEU A 331 0.63 -4.79 10.63
C LEU A 331 1.20 -6.13 10.20
N ARG A 332 1.62 -6.97 11.15
CA ARG A 332 2.28 -8.24 10.91
C ARG A 332 1.63 -9.39 11.67
N LEU A 333 2.08 -10.60 11.39
CA LEU A 333 1.61 -11.84 12.00
C LEU A 333 2.17 -12.02 13.42
N ASN A 334 2.17 -10.98 14.23
CA ASN A 334 2.52 -11.05 15.65
C ASN A 334 1.38 -10.42 16.46
N PRO A 335 0.32 -11.18 16.77
CA PRO A 335 -0.88 -10.65 17.43
C PRO A 335 -0.63 -10.08 18.83
N ASP A 336 0.51 -10.37 19.42
CA ASP A 336 0.88 -9.89 20.77
C ASP A 336 1.61 -8.53 20.72
N GLN A 337 1.90 -8.00 19.54
CA GLN A 337 2.57 -6.72 19.35
C GLN A 337 1.59 -5.64 18.87
N LEU A 338 1.53 -4.50 19.56
CA LEU A 338 0.77 -3.33 19.10
C LEU A 338 1.57 -2.54 18.08
N ALA A 339 1.02 -2.34 16.88
CA ALA A 339 1.59 -1.46 15.89
C ALA A 339 1.10 -0.02 16.09
N THR A 340 2.01 0.95 16.13
CA THR A 340 1.67 2.37 16.23
C THR A 340 2.04 3.11 14.95
N VAL A 341 1.05 3.76 14.34
CA VAL A 341 1.25 4.57 13.14
C VAL A 341 1.00 6.04 13.45
N HIS A 342 2.00 6.86 13.24
CA HIS A 342 1.96 8.30 13.40
C HIS A 342 1.72 8.96 12.05
N ILE A 343 0.63 9.70 11.90
CA ILE A 343 0.32 10.46 10.68
C ILE A 343 0.43 11.93 11.01
N LEU A 344 1.20 12.68 10.23
CA LEU A 344 1.35 14.11 10.42
C LEU A 344 0.40 14.88 9.49
N MET A 345 -0.34 15.82 10.06
CA MET A 345 -1.40 16.56 9.37
C MET A 345 -1.26 18.07 9.65
N TYR A 346 -1.28 18.89 8.61
CA TYR A 346 -1.36 20.34 8.80
C TYR A 346 -2.78 20.78 9.10
N ARG A 347 -2.94 21.53 10.20
CA ARG A 347 -4.21 22.12 10.62
C ARG A 347 -4.70 23.17 9.61
N GLU A 348 -6.01 23.22 9.40
CA GLU A 348 -6.69 24.22 8.55
C GLU A 348 -6.17 24.23 7.10
N THR A 349 -5.76 23.07 6.61
CA THR A 349 -5.28 22.91 5.24
C THR A 349 -6.02 21.78 4.51
N VAL A 350 -5.76 21.67 3.21
CA VAL A 350 -6.26 20.53 2.42
C VAL A 350 -5.74 19.18 2.92
N ASP A 351 -4.65 19.18 3.67
CA ASP A 351 -4.05 17.98 4.24
C ASP A 351 -5.00 17.26 5.21
N GLU A 352 -5.85 18.00 5.95
CA GLU A 352 -6.91 17.40 6.78
C GLU A 352 -7.85 16.52 5.96
N SER A 353 -8.25 17.01 4.79
CA SER A 353 -9.13 16.24 3.91
C SER A 353 -8.48 14.99 3.37
N TRP A 354 -7.16 15.03 3.11
CA TRP A 354 -6.39 13.88 2.67
C TRP A 354 -6.24 12.83 3.77
N VAL A 355 -5.92 13.26 4.99
CA VAL A 355 -5.81 12.38 6.15
C VAL A 355 -7.17 11.74 6.47
N LYS A 356 -8.24 12.52 6.59
CA LYS A 356 -9.59 12.00 6.82
C LYS A 356 -9.99 10.95 5.79
N LYS A 357 -9.72 11.23 4.51
CA LYS A 357 -9.97 10.30 3.41
C LYS A 357 -9.17 9.00 3.53
N SER A 358 -7.91 9.10 3.94
CA SER A 358 -7.02 7.95 4.05
C SER A 358 -7.38 7.02 5.22
N LEU A 359 -8.14 7.52 6.18
CA LEU A 359 -8.52 6.80 7.40
C LEU A 359 -9.96 6.28 7.41
N GLN A 360 -10.71 6.50 6.34
CA GLN A 360 -12.16 6.16 6.29
C GLN A 360 -12.48 4.67 6.48
N ASP A 361 -11.53 3.79 6.15
CA ASP A 361 -11.72 2.34 6.19
C ASP A 361 -11.08 1.70 7.45
N PHE A 362 -10.64 2.52 8.41
CA PHE A 362 -10.09 2.06 9.68
C PHE A 362 -11.05 2.31 10.82
N ASP A 363 -10.96 1.46 11.86
CA ASP A 363 -11.75 1.57 13.06
C ASP A 363 -11.53 2.93 13.75
N PRO A 364 -12.57 3.77 13.90
CA PRO A 364 -12.45 5.08 14.54
C PRO A 364 -11.93 5.02 15.98
N ASP A 365 -12.23 3.95 16.72
CA ASP A 365 -11.81 3.78 18.12
C ASP A 365 -10.29 3.56 18.25
N LYS A 366 -9.63 3.17 17.16
CA LYS A 366 -8.17 3.01 17.07
C LYS A 366 -7.45 4.27 16.58
N ILE A 367 -8.19 5.36 16.32
CA ILE A 367 -7.64 6.62 15.82
C ILE A 367 -7.68 7.70 16.91
N THR A 368 -6.53 8.26 17.22
CA THR A 368 -6.39 9.34 18.20
C THR A 368 -5.82 10.59 17.54
N TYR A 369 -6.37 11.76 17.83
CA TYR A 369 -5.86 13.04 17.36
C TYR A 369 -5.09 13.74 18.48
N LYS A 370 -3.88 14.20 18.17
CA LYS A 370 -2.99 14.90 19.11
C LYS A 370 -2.59 16.26 18.52
N ASP A 371 -2.97 17.32 19.19
CA ASP A 371 -2.54 18.68 18.84
C ASP A 371 -1.06 18.87 19.21
N VAL A 372 -0.29 19.38 18.25
CA VAL A 372 1.11 19.73 18.44
C VAL A 372 1.18 21.25 18.62
N TYR A 373 1.36 21.67 19.86
CA TYR A 373 1.66 23.07 20.15
C TYR A 373 3.16 23.30 19.96
N HIS A 374 3.54 24.20 19.08
CA HIS A 374 4.93 24.66 19.02
C HIS A 374 5.23 25.43 20.29
N SER A 375 6.04 24.85 21.18
CA SER A 375 6.72 25.56 22.22
C SER A 375 7.93 26.29 21.65
#